data_a1d8822d653ff511767782fa2cc7610d
#
_entry.id   a1d8822d653ff511767782fa2cc7610d
#
_cell.length_a   1.000
_cell.length_b   1.000
_cell.length_c   1.000
_cell.angle_alpha   90.00
_cell.angle_beta   90.00
_cell.angle_gamma   90.00
#
_symmetry.space_group_name_H-M   'P 1'
#
loop_
_entity.id
_entity.type
_entity.pdbx_description
1 polymer ?
#
loop_
_entity_poly.entity_id
_entity_poly.type
_entity_poly.pdbx_seq_one_letter_code
_entity_poly.pdbx_strand_id
1 'polypeptide(L)'
;APAARRPTRDWLTAAAADLAALRAEGREVIVVSSGSIALGRGRLPKLGARLEDKQAAASVGQSLLMAAWSAALEPHGLVAGQVLLTRDDTERRRRWLNARATVQALLAHGVVPVVNENDTVATEEIRYGDNDRLAARTAQLARADLLVLLSDVDGLYTADPRRDPTAVHLPLIESLTPDILAMGGGANADAGVGTGGMATKLAAAQIARSAGCATLIASGQTLSPLAAIRDGARATLIAVSYTHLR
;
A
#
# COMPACT_ATOMS: atom_id res chain seq x y z
N ALA A 1 -13.34 11.60 11.17
CA ALA A 1 -13.01 10.21 10.86
C ALA A 1 -12.03 9.71 11.92
N PRO A 2 -12.20 8.51 12.52
CA PRO A 2 -11.19 7.96 13.40
C PRO A 2 -9.91 7.81 12.59
N ALA A 3 -8.81 8.37 13.11
CA ALA A 3 -7.49 8.20 12.50
C ALA A 3 -7.22 6.70 12.33
N ALA A 4 -6.76 6.31 11.14
CA ALA A 4 -6.32 4.95 10.88
C ALA A 4 -5.45 4.50 12.05
N ARG A 5 -5.82 3.41 12.71
CA ARG A 5 -5.05 2.90 13.85
C ARG A 5 -3.64 2.61 13.34
N ARG A 6 -2.63 3.18 13.99
CA ARG A 6 -1.24 2.83 13.75
C ARG A 6 -1.10 1.32 13.88
N PRO A 7 -0.40 0.63 12.98
CA PRO A 7 -0.12 -0.77 13.17
C PRO A 7 0.57 -0.94 14.53
N THR A 8 -0.07 -1.70 15.40
CA THR A 8 0.50 -2.05 16.69
C THR A 8 1.64 -3.05 16.47
N ARG A 9 2.49 -3.24 17.48
CA ARG A 9 3.55 -4.26 17.43
C ARG A 9 2.94 -5.65 17.17
N ASP A 10 1.81 -5.95 17.78
CA ASP A 10 1.11 -7.23 17.60
C ASP A 10 0.61 -7.40 16.17
N TRP A 11 0.09 -6.34 15.57
CA TRP A 11 -0.34 -6.37 14.17
C TRP A 11 0.83 -6.62 13.22
N LEU A 12 1.97 -5.94 13.43
CA LEU A 12 3.18 -6.16 12.61
C LEU A 12 3.71 -7.59 12.76
N THR A 13 3.71 -8.14 13.97
CA THR A 13 4.12 -9.52 14.23
C THR A 13 3.20 -10.51 13.50
N ALA A 14 1.88 -10.31 13.57
CA ALA A 14 0.91 -11.16 12.89
C ALA A 14 1.01 -11.04 11.37
N ALA A 15 1.15 -9.82 10.85
CA ALA A 15 1.36 -9.60 9.42
C ALA A 15 2.67 -10.25 8.92
N ALA A 16 3.75 -10.19 9.70
CA ALA A 16 5.01 -10.86 9.37
C ALA A 16 4.87 -12.38 9.31
N ALA A 17 4.06 -12.98 10.19
CA ALA A 17 3.72 -14.40 10.13
C ALA A 17 2.94 -14.75 8.85
N ASP A 18 1.97 -13.91 8.46
CA ASP A 18 1.25 -14.07 7.20
C ASP A 18 2.20 -14.02 5.98
N LEU A 19 3.14 -13.06 5.97
CA LEU A 19 4.15 -12.95 4.90
C LEU A 19 5.07 -14.17 4.88
N ALA A 20 5.47 -14.68 6.04
CA ALA A 20 6.28 -15.88 6.14
C ALA A 20 5.56 -17.11 5.58
N ALA A 21 4.26 -17.26 5.84
CA ALA A 21 3.45 -18.32 5.26
C ALA A 21 3.42 -18.25 3.73
N LEU A 22 3.25 -17.05 3.14
CA LEU A 22 3.32 -16.85 1.69
C LEU A 22 4.71 -17.19 1.13
N ARG A 23 5.77 -16.80 1.83
CA ARG A 23 7.15 -17.14 1.44
C ARG A 23 7.40 -18.63 1.46
N ALA A 24 6.87 -19.35 2.45
CA ALA A 24 6.96 -20.81 2.54
C ALA A 24 6.23 -21.52 1.38
N GLU A 25 5.23 -20.88 0.79
CA GLU A 25 4.53 -21.35 -0.43
C GLU A 25 5.28 -20.98 -1.73
N GLY A 26 6.49 -20.42 -1.63
CA GLY A 26 7.28 -20.00 -2.80
C GLY A 26 6.85 -18.66 -3.41
N ARG A 27 6.00 -17.89 -2.75
CA ARG A 27 5.58 -16.57 -3.21
C ARG A 27 6.65 -15.52 -2.90
N GLU A 28 6.92 -14.64 -3.84
CA GLU A 28 7.68 -13.41 -3.59
C GLU A 28 6.76 -12.36 -2.98
N VAL A 29 7.23 -11.66 -1.94
CA VAL A 29 6.43 -10.66 -1.24
C VAL A 29 7.16 -9.33 -1.15
N ILE A 30 6.43 -8.25 -1.33
CA ILE A 30 6.89 -6.87 -1.17
C ILE A 30 5.91 -6.17 -0.23
N VAL A 31 6.43 -5.43 0.72
CA VAL A 31 5.62 -4.61 1.63
C VAL A 31 5.73 -3.16 1.20
N VAL A 32 4.59 -2.47 1.07
CA VAL A 32 4.55 -1.01 0.96
C VAL A 32 3.94 -0.48 2.25
N SER A 33 4.72 0.28 3.00
CA SER A 33 4.36 0.68 4.35
C SER A 33 4.43 2.20 4.51
N SER A 34 3.47 2.76 5.22
CA SER A 34 3.41 4.17 5.59
C SER A 34 3.63 4.37 7.09
N GLY A 35 3.58 5.64 7.52
CA GLY A 35 3.58 5.97 8.94
C GLY A 35 4.90 6.55 9.45
N SER A 36 5.93 6.71 8.60
CA SER A 36 7.21 7.33 8.96
C SER A 36 7.02 8.69 9.64
N ILE A 37 6.28 9.62 9.02
CA ILE A 37 6.00 10.96 9.59
C ILE A 37 5.33 10.85 10.96
N ALA A 38 4.36 9.95 11.11
CA ALA A 38 3.63 9.79 12.36
C ALA A 38 4.51 9.22 13.50
N LEU A 39 5.39 8.28 13.17
CA LEU A 39 6.37 7.72 14.10
C LEU A 39 7.40 8.79 14.53
N GLY A 40 7.92 9.56 13.56
CA GLY A 40 8.89 10.61 13.83
C GLY A 40 8.32 11.76 14.65
N ARG A 41 7.08 12.18 14.37
CA ARG A 41 6.37 13.18 15.21
C ARG A 41 6.21 12.72 16.66
N GLY A 42 6.05 11.42 16.89
CA GLY A 42 6.04 10.86 18.24
C GLY A 42 7.38 11.00 18.99
N ARG A 43 8.48 11.18 18.27
CA ARG A 43 9.83 11.40 18.84
C ARG A 43 10.26 12.87 18.84
N LEU A 44 9.65 13.69 17.99
CA LEU A 44 9.95 15.11 17.82
C LEU A 44 8.70 15.97 18.10
N PRO A 45 8.29 16.13 19.37
CA PRO A 45 6.98 16.70 19.72
C PRO A 45 6.84 18.19 19.39
N LYS A 46 7.93 18.93 19.14
CA LYS A 46 7.91 20.37 18.85
C LYS A 46 7.89 20.71 17.37
N LEU A 47 7.70 19.73 16.48
CA LEU A 47 7.65 19.98 15.04
C LEU A 47 6.36 20.70 14.63
N GLY A 48 6.52 21.70 13.78
CA GLY A 48 5.42 22.45 13.17
C GLY A 48 4.73 21.73 12.02
N ALA A 49 4.07 22.51 11.17
CA ALA A 49 3.35 22.02 9.99
C ALA A 49 4.12 22.23 8.68
N ARG A 50 5.28 22.87 8.71
CA ARG A 50 6.09 23.17 7.54
C ARG A 50 6.58 21.90 6.85
N LEU A 51 6.96 22.02 5.58
CA LEU A 51 7.46 20.91 4.80
C LEU A 51 8.71 20.28 5.44
N GLU A 52 9.67 21.11 5.81
CA GLU A 52 10.92 20.69 6.45
C GLU A 52 10.70 19.96 7.79
N ASP A 53 9.66 20.35 8.55
CA ASP A 53 9.28 19.66 9.78
C ASP A 53 8.73 18.26 9.49
N LYS A 54 7.96 18.12 8.41
CA LYS A 54 7.45 16.82 7.97
C LYS A 54 8.58 15.93 7.46
N GLN A 55 9.51 16.48 6.68
CA GLN A 55 10.70 15.78 6.17
C GLN A 55 11.59 15.32 7.33
N ALA A 56 11.82 16.16 8.33
CA ALA A 56 12.56 15.79 9.53
C ALA A 56 11.86 14.68 10.32
N ALA A 57 10.53 14.77 10.47
CA ALA A 57 9.75 13.70 11.08
C ALA A 57 9.85 12.40 10.29
N ALA A 58 9.73 12.46 8.96
CA ALA A 58 9.85 11.29 8.09
C ALA A 58 11.23 10.62 8.23
N SER A 59 12.30 11.42 8.28
CA SER A 59 13.67 10.93 8.44
C SER A 59 13.84 10.11 9.73
N VAL A 60 13.41 10.65 10.87
CA VAL A 60 13.47 9.92 12.14
C VAL A 60 12.53 8.73 12.16
N GLY A 61 11.31 8.91 11.66
CA GLY A 61 10.30 7.87 11.70
C GLY A 61 10.57 6.71 10.75
N GLN A 62 11.26 6.94 9.63
CA GLN A 62 11.61 5.89 8.68
C GLN A 62 12.56 4.86 9.29
N SER A 63 13.54 5.30 10.08
CA SER A 63 14.43 4.39 10.81
C SER A 63 13.65 3.52 11.81
N LEU A 64 12.70 4.10 12.51
CA LEU A 64 11.83 3.37 13.45
C LEU A 64 10.91 2.38 12.73
N LEU A 65 10.36 2.75 11.58
CA LEU A 65 9.52 1.90 10.76
C LEU A 65 10.28 0.67 10.26
N MET A 66 11.50 0.88 9.75
CA MET A 66 12.36 -0.22 9.29
C MET A 66 12.77 -1.14 10.42
N ALA A 67 13.15 -0.59 11.57
CA ALA A 67 13.48 -1.40 12.75
C ALA A 67 12.29 -2.26 13.19
N ALA A 68 11.07 -1.73 13.14
CA ALA A 68 9.86 -2.48 13.49
C ALA A 68 9.57 -3.63 12.51
N TRP A 69 9.70 -3.40 11.19
CA TRP A 69 9.54 -4.46 10.19
C TRP A 69 10.65 -5.52 10.29
N SER A 70 11.92 -5.10 10.48
CA SER A 70 13.02 -6.03 10.66
C SER A 70 12.81 -6.93 11.88
N ALA A 71 12.45 -6.35 13.02
CA ALA A 71 12.17 -7.10 14.24
C ALA A 71 10.96 -8.04 14.13
N ALA A 72 9.98 -7.71 13.29
CA ALA A 72 8.81 -8.56 13.06
C ALA A 72 9.13 -9.73 12.11
N LEU A 73 10.00 -9.54 11.12
CA LEU A 73 10.35 -10.55 10.11
C LEU A 73 11.48 -11.50 10.58
N GLU A 74 12.40 -11.01 11.42
CA GLU A 74 13.57 -11.78 11.92
C GLU A 74 13.20 -13.13 12.57
N PRO A 75 12.15 -13.26 13.42
CA PRO A 75 11.76 -14.54 14.02
C PRO A 75 11.36 -15.61 13.00
N HIS A 76 11.02 -15.21 11.78
CA HIS A 76 10.66 -16.08 10.67
C HIS A 76 11.82 -16.35 9.72
N GLY A 77 13.05 -15.91 10.04
CA GLY A 77 14.23 -16.04 9.19
C GLY A 77 14.18 -15.16 7.94
N LEU A 78 13.32 -14.15 7.91
CA LEU A 78 13.15 -13.24 6.78
C LEU A 78 13.95 -11.96 7.01
N VAL A 79 14.65 -11.51 5.96
CA VAL A 79 15.42 -10.27 5.97
C VAL A 79 14.60 -9.16 5.32
N ALA A 80 14.47 -8.02 5.99
CA ALA A 80 13.86 -6.82 5.44
C ALA A 80 14.87 -5.96 4.68
N GLY A 81 14.52 -5.50 3.48
CA GLY A 81 15.34 -4.58 2.69
C GLY A 81 14.60 -3.26 2.46
N GLN A 82 15.17 -2.13 2.91
CA GLN A 82 14.53 -0.82 2.71
C GLN A 82 14.68 -0.35 1.26
N VAL A 83 13.56 0.11 0.68
CA VAL A 83 13.53 0.78 -0.62
C VAL A 83 12.74 2.09 -0.48
N LEU A 84 13.38 3.21 -0.73
CA LEU A 84 12.73 4.53 -0.71
C LEU A 84 12.61 5.06 -2.12
N LEU A 85 11.38 5.35 -2.55
CA LEU A 85 11.07 5.81 -3.90
C LEU A 85 10.44 7.19 -3.86
N THR A 86 10.77 7.99 -4.85
CA THR A 86 10.04 9.21 -5.19
C THR A 86 9.19 8.98 -6.43
N ARG A 87 8.32 9.93 -6.75
CA ARG A 87 7.55 9.91 -8.00
C ARG A 87 8.48 9.83 -9.22
N ASP A 88 9.56 10.59 -9.23
CA ASP A 88 10.57 10.58 -10.29
C ASP A 88 11.17 9.19 -10.54
N ASP A 89 11.35 8.40 -9.47
CA ASP A 89 11.90 7.04 -9.56
C ASP A 89 10.95 6.08 -10.26
N THR A 90 9.66 6.38 -10.28
CA THR A 90 8.64 5.56 -10.94
C THR A 90 8.20 6.11 -12.31
N GLU A 91 8.50 7.38 -12.64
CA GLU A 91 8.09 8.02 -13.90
C GLU A 91 9.26 8.16 -14.89
N ARG A 92 10.48 8.38 -14.42
CA ARG A 92 11.66 8.51 -15.29
C ARG A 92 12.24 7.15 -15.63
N ARG A 93 12.24 6.78 -16.91
CA ARG A 93 12.64 5.46 -17.42
C ARG A 93 13.95 4.92 -16.80
N ARG A 94 15.01 5.73 -16.75
CA ARG A 94 16.32 5.31 -16.21
C ARG A 94 16.25 4.96 -14.73
N ARG A 95 15.58 5.82 -13.92
CA ARG A 95 15.39 5.61 -12.50
C ARG A 95 14.50 4.40 -12.24
N TRP A 96 13.42 4.27 -13.02
CA TRP A 96 12.51 3.13 -12.95
C TRP A 96 13.25 1.81 -13.21
N LEU A 97 14.11 1.73 -14.25
CA LEU A 97 14.90 0.53 -14.54
C LEU A 97 15.87 0.18 -13.40
N ASN A 98 16.52 1.17 -12.79
CA ASN A 98 17.41 0.95 -11.65
C ASN A 98 16.64 0.45 -10.41
N ALA A 99 15.53 1.10 -10.07
CA ALA A 99 14.68 0.69 -8.94
C ALA A 99 14.16 -0.74 -9.15
N ARG A 100 13.71 -1.06 -10.38
CA ARG A 100 13.29 -2.42 -10.75
C ARG A 100 14.40 -3.45 -10.55
N ALA A 101 15.61 -3.17 -11.06
CA ALA A 101 16.75 -4.08 -10.91
C ALA A 101 17.09 -4.33 -9.45
N THR A 102 17.04 -3.29 -8.60
CA THR A 102 17.27 -3.40 -7.16
C THR A 102 16.19 -4.27 -6.49
N VAL A 103 14.91 -4.02 -6.77
CA VAL A 103 13.82 -4.82 -6.20
C VAL A 103 13.93 -6.28 -6.62
N GLN A 104 14.21 -6.54 -7.90
CA GLN A 104 14.39 -7.91 -8.40
C GLN A 104 15.60 -8.61 -7.75
N ALA A 105 16.71 -7.90 -7.54
CA ALA A 105 17.86 -8.45 -6.83
C ALA A 105 17.53 -8.80 -5.38
N LEU A 106 16.79 -7.94 -4.66
CA LEU A 106 16.35 -8.22 -3.29
C LEU A 106 15.48 -9.49 -3.25
N LEU A 107 14.49 -9.60 -4.15
CA LEU A 107 13.61 -10.77 -4.23
C LEU A 107 14.39 -12.04 -4.56
N ALA A 108 15.33 -12.00 -5.50
CA ALA A 108 16.20 -13.13 -5.87
C ALA A 108 17.06 -13.61 -4.70
N HIS A 109 17.45 -12.72 -3.79
CA HIS A 109 18.16 -13.06 -2.55
C HIS A 109 17.23 -13.46 -1.39
N GLY A 110 15.93 -13.60 -1.62
CA GLY A 110 14.97 -13.98 -0.58
C GLY A 110 14.64 -12.86 0.41
N VAL A 111 15.11 -11.64 0.15
CA VAL A 111 14.83 -10.45 0.98
C VAL A 111 13.39 -9.99 0.74
N VAL A 112 12.72 -9.50 1.78
CA VAL A 112 11.43 -8.83 1.70
C VAL A 112 11.66 -7.33 1.54
N PRO A 113 11.44 -6.75 0.33
CA PRO A 113 11.54 -5.30 0.16
C PRO A 113 10.44 -4.60 0.96
N VAL A 114 10.82 -3.64 1.79
CA VAL A 114 9.91 -2.74 2.50
C VAL A 114 10.04 -1.36 1.85
N VAL A 115 9.02 -1.03 1.05
CA VAL A 115 8.99 0.17 0.22
C VAL A 115 8.22 1.27 0.94
N ASN A 116 8.73 2.49 0.88
CA ASN A 116 8.02 3.69 1.30
C ASN A 116 8.39 4.87 0.38
N GLU A 117 7.66 5.98 0.51
CA GLU A 117 8.04 7.24 -0.12
C GLU A 117 9.32 7.80 0.52
N ASN A 118 10.20 8.39 -0.31
CA ASN A 118 11.33 9.17 0.18
C ASN A 118 10.88 10.58 0.55
N ASP A 119 10.13 10.67 1.64
CA ASP A 119 9.59 11.93 2.16
C ASP A 119 10.67 12.99 2.43
N THR A 120 11.94 12.59 2.61
CA THR A 120 13.03 13.53 2.96
C THR A 120 13.41 14.46 1.82
N VAL A 121 13.07 14.10 0.59
CA VAL A 121 13.36 14.89 -0.63
C VAL A 121 12.10 15.18 -1.43
N ALA A 122 10.93 14.76 -0.95
CA ALA A 122 9.64 15.03 -1.59
C ALA A 122 9.27 16.50 -1.39
N THR A 123 8.88 17.19 -2.48
CA THR A 123 8.38 18.58 -2.45
C THR A 123 6.87 18.60 -2.27
N GLU A 124 6.31 19.74 -1.79
CA GLU A 124 4.86 19.86 -1.58
C GLU A 124 4.04 19.68 -2.86
N GLU A 125 4.60 20.05 -3.99
CA GLU A 125 3.97 19.93 -5.31
C GLU A 125 3.95 18.50 -5.84
N ILE A 126 4.76 17.59 -5.27
CA ILE A 126 4.99 16.23 -5.75
C ILE A 126 4.67 15.21 -4.64
N ARG A 127 3.65 15.46 -3.86
CA ARG A 127 3.23 14.47 -2.86
C ARG A 127 2.60 13.29 -3.57
N TYR A 128 3.19 12.12 -3.41
CA TYR A 128 2.42 10.89 -3.60
C TYR A 128 1.22 10.87 -2.66
N GLY A 129 1.31 11.41 -1.47
CA GLY A 129 0.22 11.58 -0.50
C GLY A 129 -0.66 10.34 -0.27
N ASP A 130 -0.37 9.28 -0.99
CA ASP A 130 -1.20 8.11 -1.16
C ASP A 130 -0.31 6.88 -1.43
N ASN A 131 -0.08 6.14 -0.37
CA ASN A 131 0.66 4.88 -0.48
C ASN A 131 -0.05 3.83 -1.36
N ASP A 132 -1.33 3.99 -1.63
CA ASP A 132 -2.04 3.13 -2.58
C ASP A 132 -1.43 3.27 -3.99
N ARG A 133 -1.14 4.52 -4.43
CA ARG A 133 -0.47 4.76 -5.72
C ARG A 133 0.97 4.26 -5.74
N LEU A 134 1.71 4.49 -4.65
CA LEU A 134 3.07 3.97 -4.52
C LEU A 134 3.06 2.44 -4.59
N ALA A 135 2.12 1.78 -3.92
CA ALA A 135 1.95 0.33 -3.95
C ALA A 135 1.65 -0.17 -5.37
N ALA A 136 0.75 0.49 -6.10
CA ALA A 136 0.43 0.15 -7.48
C ALA A 136 1.64 0.33 -8.43
N ARG A 137 2.40 1.42 -8.26
CA ARG A 137 3.65 1.65 -9.02
C ARG A 137 4.72 0.63 -8.67
N THR A 138 4.83 0.24 -7.40
CA THR A 138 5.72 -0.82 -6.95
C THR A 138 5.32 -2.17 -7.54
N ALA A 139 4.03 -2.50 -7.54
CA ALA A 139 3.50 -3.70 -8.17
C ALA A 139 3.82 -3.74 -9.68
N GLN A 140 3.64 -2.62 -10.38
CA GLN A 140 3.99 -2.47 -11.79
C GLN A 140 5.51 -2.65 -12.02
N LEU A 141 6.35 -2.04 -11.17
CA LEU A 141 7.80 -2.12 -11.21
C LEU A 141 8.30 -3.56 -10.99
N ALA A 142 7.72 -4.25 -10.03
CA ALA A 142 8.06 -5.64 -9.70
C ALA A 142 7.41 -6.67 -10.64
N ARG A 143 6.43 -6.28 -11.46
CA ARG A 143 5.55 -7.18 -12.22
C ARG A 143 4.81 -8.16 -11.31
N ALA A 144 4.24 -7.64 -10.24
CA ALA A 144 3.47 -8.44 -9.31
C ALA A 144 2.19 -8.99 -9.96
N ASP A 145 1.78 -10.17 -9.56
CA ASP A 145 0.51 -10.79 -10.01
C ASP A 145 -0.68 -10.22 -9.25
N LEU A 146 -0.48 -9.88 -7.98
CA LEU A 146 -1.51 -9.39 -7.07
C LEU A 146 -1.00 -8.23 -6.21
N LEU A 147 -1.78 -7.16 -6.17
CA LEU A 147 -1.68 -6.06 -5.23
C LEU A 147 -2.75 -6.20 -4.15
N VAL A 148 -2.37 -6.29 -2.89
CA VAL A 148 -3.31 -6.29 -1.76
C VAL A 148 -3.28 -4.93 -1.09
N LEU A 149 -4.41 -4.22 -1.12
CA LEU A 149 -4.61 -2.94 -0.44
C LEU A 149 -5.36 -3.17 0.86
N LEU A 150 -4.64 -3.13 1.97
CA LEU A 150 -5.22 -3.24 3.31
C LEU A 150 -5.77 -1.87 3.74
N SER A 151 -7.04 -1.85 4.14
CA SER A 151 -7.81 -0.63 4.39
C SER A 151 -8.54 -0.69 5.73
N ASP A 152 -9.21 0.41 6.08
CA ASP A 152 -10.20 0.48 7.17
C ASP A 152 -11.57 -0.07 6.77
N VAL A 153 -11.74 -0.39 5.48
CA VAL A 153 -12.94 -1.03 4.92
C VAL A 153 -12.58 -2.39 4.32
N ASP A 154 -13.55 -3.28 4.26
CA ASP A 154 -13.41 -4.67 3.84
C ASP A 154 -13.69 -4.90 2.34
N GLY A 155 -13.77 -3.83 1.56
CA GLY A 155 -13.98 -3.90 0.11
C GLY A 155 -14.70 -2.68 -0.45
N LEU A 156 -15.10 -2.78 -1.73
CA LEU A 156 -15.91 -1.78 -2.42
C LEU A 156 -17.40 -2.10 -2.25
N TYR A 157 -18.19 -1.05 -2.09
CA TYR A 157 -19.64 -1.08 -1.99
C TYR A 157 -20.26 -0.15 -3.02
N THR A 158 -21.54 -0.37 -3.32
CA THR A 158 -22.33 0.50 -4.22
C THR A 158 -22.48 1.93 -3.70
N ALA A 159 -22.36 2.11 -2.37
CA ALA A 159 -22.32 3.39 -1.66
C ALA A 159 -21.51 3.23 -0.36
N ASP A 160 -21.26 4.31 0.38
CA ASP A 160 -20.58 4.21 1.70
C ASP A 160 -21.49 3.48 2.71
N PRO A 161 -21.16 2.25 3.16
CA PRO A 161 -22.01 1.46 4.05
C PRO A 161 -22.19 2.09 5.43
N ARG A 162 -21.38 3.07 5.80
CA ARG A 162 -21.53 3.85 7.05
C ARG A 162 -22.62 4.91 6.95
N ARG A 163 -23.01 5.31 5.72
CA ARG A 163 -24.00 6.35 5.44
C ARG A 163 -25.27 5.78 4.83
N ASP A 164 -25.13 4.70 4.06
CA ASP A 164 -26.24 4.04 3.37
C ASP A 164 -26.30 2.57 3.78
N PRO A 165 -27.29 2.19 4.64
CA PRO A 165 -27.46 0.81 5.07
C PRO A 165 -27.91 -0.12 3.92
N THR A 166 -28.32 0.41 2.76
CA THR A 166 -28.69 -0.39 1.58
C THR A 166 -27.47 -0.67 0.67
N ALA A 167 -26.29 -0.16 1.02
CA ALA A 167 -25.08 -0.38 0.25
C ALA A 167 -24.73 -1.86 0.15
N VAL A 168 -24.54 -2.34 -1.08
CA VAL A 168 -24.24 -3.74 -1.38
C VAL A 168 -22.74 -3.88 -1.62
N HIS A 169 -22.13 -4.89 -0.99
CA HIS A 169 -20.72 -5.23 -1.22
C HIS A 169 -20.52 -5.81 -2.63
N LEU A 170 -19.47 -5.41 -3.30
CA LEU A 170 -19.07 -5.88 -4.62
C LEU A 170 -17.82 -6.81 -4.48
N PRO A 171 -18.02 -8.14 -4.46
CA PRO A 171 -16.89 -9.07 -4.23
C PRO A 171 -15.95 -9.17 -5.44
N LEU A 172 -16.45 -8.93 -6.66
CA LEU A 172 -15.67 -9.03 -7.90
C LEU A 172 -15.98 -7.85 -8.80
N ILE A 173 -14.95 -7.24 -9.34
CA ILE A 173 -15.00 -6.18 -10.36
C ILE A 173 -14.19 -6.63 -11.56
N GLU A 174 -14.85 -6.99 -12.63
CA GLU A 174 -14.21 -7.43 -13.88
C GLU A 174 -13.71 -6.24 -14.71
N SER A 175 -14.37 -5.08 -14.60
CA SER A 175 -14.03 -3.88 -15.35
C SER A 175 -14.22 -2.62 -14.53
N LEU A 176 -13.23 -1.73 -14.56
CA LEU A 176 -13.29 -0.41 -13.92
C LEU A 176 -14.02 0.56 -14.85
N THR A 177 -15.35 0.46 -14.87
CA THR A 177 -16.23 1.38 -15.62
C THR A 177 -16.29 2.75 -14.94
N PRO A 178 -16.72 3.82 -15.64
CA PRO A 178 -16.96 5.13 -15.02
C PRO A 178 -17.88 5.05 -13.79
N ASP A 179 -18.89 4.19 -13.81
CA ASP A 179 -19.82 4.00 -12.69
C ASP A 179 -19.11 3.40 -11.46
N ILE A 180 -18.26 2.39 -11.66
CA ILE A 180 -17.45 1.80 -10.59
C ILE A 180 -16.48 2.85 -10.02
N LEU A 181 -15.85 3.64 -10.87
CA LEU A 181 -14.95 4.71 -10.41
C LEU A 181 -15.69 5.80 -9.62
N ALA A 182 -16.92 6.12 -10.01
CA ALA A 182 -17.78 7.07 -9.30
C ALA A 182 -18.19 6.57 -7.90
N MET A 183 -18.30 5.25 -7.68
CA MET A 183 -18.59 4.65 -6.36
C MET A 183 -17.47 4.93 -5.33
N GLY A 184 -16.25 5.20 -5.79
CA GLY A 184 -15.13 5.57 -4.92
C GLY A 184 -15.26 6.93 -4.23
N GLY A 185 -16.28 7.71 -4.53
CA GLY A 185 -16.53 9.05 -4.01
C GLY A 185 -16.52 10.06 -5.14
N GLY A 186 -17.70 10.32 -5.73
CA GLY A 186 -17.88 11.31 -6.77
C GLY A 186 -17.68 12.74 -6.29
N ALA A 187 -17.31 13.61 -7.20
CA ALA A 187 -17.37 15.09 -7.21
C ALA A 187 -16.59 15.90 -6.15
N ASN A 188 -16.06 15.31 -5.06
CA ASN A 188 -15.22 16.02 -4.08
C ASN A 188 -13.75 15.56 -4.10
N ALA A 189 -13.29 14.91 -5.15
CA ALA A 189 -11.88 14.53 -5.33
C ALA A 189 -10.95 15.75 -5.50
N ASP A 190 -11.52 16.93 -5.79
CA ASP A 190 -10.78 18.21 -5.93
C ASP A 190 -10.49 18.90 -4.58
N ALA A 191 -11.12 18.49 -3.50
CA ALA A 191 -10.78 18.97 -2.18
C ALA A 191 -9.59 18.14 -1.65
N GLY A 192 -8.39 18.60 -1.92
CA GLY A 192 -7.08 17.97 -1.58
C GLY A 192 -6.81 17.65 -0.11
N VAL A 193 -7.78 17.09 0.61
CA VAL A 193 -7.68 16.70 2.02
C VAL A 193 -8.43 15.38 2.21
N GLY A 194 -7.80 14.27 1.85
CA GLY A 194 -8.36 12.94 2.07
C GLY A 194 -7.36 11.86 1.74
N THR A 195 -6.42 11.64 2.65
CA THR A 195 -5.45 10.57 2.55
C THR A 195 -6.16 9.20 2.59
N GLY A 196 -6.12 8.45 1.50
CA GLY A 196 -6.45 7.03 1.49
C GLY A 196 -7.92 6.64 1.37
N GLY A 197 -8.74 7.40 0.64
CA GLY A 197 -10.14 7.05 0.37
C GLY A 197 -10.29 5.94 -0.69
N MET A 198 -11.53 5.46 -0.92
CA MET A 198 -11.81 4.45 -1.94
C MET A 198 -11.41 4.92 -3.35
N ALA A 199 -11.53 6.20 -3.66
CA ALA A 199 -11.09 6.79 -4.93
C ALA A 199 -9.59 6.55 -5.19
N THR A 200 -8.72 6.67 -4.18
CA THR A 200 -7.28 6.42 -4.31
C THR A 200 -6.99 4.95 -4.56
N LYS A 201 -7.76 4.04 -3.95
CA LYS A 201 -7.64 2.60 -4.16
C LYS A 201 -8.07 2.19 -5.56
N LEU A 202 -9.14 2.78 -6.09
CA LEU A 202 -9.56 2.53 -7.47
C LEU A 202 -8.56 3.09 -8.48
N ALA A 203 -7.99 4.28 -8.22
CA ALA A 203 -6.91 4.82 -9.05
C ALA A 203 -5.64 3.93 -9.01
N ALA A 204 -5.28 3.41 -7.84
CA ALA A 204 -4.20 2.44 -7.70
C ALA A 204 -4.49 1.14 -8.46
N ALA A 205 -5.72 0.63 -8.38
CA ALA A 205 -6.15 -0.55 -9.12
C ALA A 205 -6.09 -0.34 -10.65
N GLN A 206 -6.38 0.86 -11.16
CA GLN A 206 -6.19 1.18 -12.58
C GLN A 206 -4.72 1.09 -12.99
N ILE A 207 -3.81 1.61 -12.16
CA ILE A 207 -2.37 1.54 -12.41
C ILE A 207 -1.90 0.08 -12.40
N ALA A 208 -2.25 -0.71 -11.38
CA ALA A 208 -1.88 -2.11 -11.26
C ALA A 208 -2.41 -2.93 -12.45
N ARG A 209 -3.69 -2.75 -12.81
CA ARG A 209 -4.34 -3.43 -13.92
C ARG A 209 -3.67 -3.17 -15.26
N SER A 210 -3.20 -1.94 -15.51
CA SER A 210 -2.47 -1.61 -16.75
C SER A 210 -1.16 -2.38 -16.91
N ALA A 211 -0.64 -2.95 -15.83
CA ALA A 211 0.55 -3.79 -15.81
C ALA A 211 0.23 -5.30 -15.72
N GLY A 212 -1.05 -5.69 -15.80
CA GLY A 212 -1.45 -7.09 -15.68
C GLY A 212 -1.51 -7.59 -14.23
N CYS A 213 -1.56 -6.69 -13.24
CA CYS A 213 -1.64 -7.02 -11.82
C CYS A 213 -3.08 -6.88 -11.32
N ALA A 214 -3.65 -7.93 -10.76
CA ALA A 214 -4.94 -7.87 -10.08
C ALA A 214 -4.83 -7.08 -8.77
N THR A 215 -5.94 -6.51 -8.29
CA THR A 215 -5.95 -5.79 -7.02
C THR A 215 -7.01 -6.35 -6.10
N LEU A 216 -6.64 -6.61 -4.85
CA LEU A 216 -7.55 -7.03 -3.78
C LEU A 216 -7.65 -5.91 -2.75
N ILE A 217 -8.86 -5.44 -2.46
CA ILE A 217 -9.13 -4.47 -1.40
C ILE A 217 -9.76 -5.23 -0.24
N ALA A 218 -9.14 -5.16 0.94
CA ALA A 218 -9.58 -5.89 2.12
C ALA A 218 -9.33 -5.11 3.42
N SER A 219 -9.93 -5.56 4.51
CA SER A 219 -9.70 -4.96 5.82
C SER A 219 -8.31 -5.28 6.35
N GLY A 220 -7.59 -4.24 6.79
CA GLY A 220 -6.33 -4.35 7.54
C GLY A 220 -6.52 -4.23 9.05
N GLN A 221 -7.75 -4.24 9.55
CA GLN A 221 -8.02 -4.00 10.97
C GLN A 221 -7.87 -5.26 11.83
N THR A 222 -7.93 -6.44 11.23
CA THR A 222 -7.70 -7.71 11.91
C THR A 222 -6.20 -7.95 12.14
N LEU A 223 -5.87 -8.72 13.17
CA LEU A 223 -4.56 -9.38 13.25
C LEU A 223 -4.46 -10.37 12.10
N SER A 224 -3.36 -10.71 11.54
CA SER A 224 -3.25 -11.67 10.42
C SER A 224 -4.22 -11.40 9.26
N PRO A 225 -4.16 -10.22 8.63
CA PRO A 225 -5.15 -9.83 7.62
C PRO A 225 -5.07 -10.71 6.35
N LEU A 226 -3.90 -11.22 5.99
CA LEU A 226 -3.75 -12.08 4.80
C LEU A 226 -4.28 -13.49 5.08
N ALA A 227 -4.09 -14.03 6.28
CA ALA A 227 -4.70 -15.29 6.67
C ALA A 227 -6.23 -15.16 6.69
N ALA A 228 -6.78 -14.08 7.26
CA ALA A 228 -8.22 -13.82 7.26
C ALA A 228 -8.80 -13.79 5.83
N ILE A 229 -8.12 -13.16 4.88
CA ILE A 229 -8.54 -13.15 3.46
C ILE A 229 -8.56 -14.58 2.90
N ARG A 230 -7.56 -15.39 3.17
CA ARG A 230 -7.48 -16.80 2.73
C ARG A 230 -8.60 -17.65 3.32
N ASP A 231 -8.99 -17.34 4.55
CA ASP A 231 -10.08 -18.01 5.27
C ASP A 231 -11.48 -17.50 4.87
N GLY A 232 -11.55 -16.65 3.83
CA GLY A 232 -12.81 -16.18 3.26
C GLY A 232 -13.35 -14.89 3.88
N ALA A 233 -12.53 -14.09 4.57
CA ALA A 233 -12.92 -12.76 4.97
C ALA A 233 -13.32 -11.92 3.76
N ARG A 234 -14.29 -11.03 3.95
CA ARG A 234 -14.81 -10.17 2.89
C ARG A 234 -13.69 -9.31 2.29
N ALA A 235 -13.67 -9.28 0.96
CA ALA A 235 -12.74 -8.49 0.17
C ALA A 235 -13.34 -8.20 -1.22
N THR A 236 -12.83 -7.21 -1.92
CA THR A 236 -13.17 -6.95 -3.32
C THR A 236 -11.98 -7.26 -4.21
N LEU A 237 -12.15 -8.21 -5.12
CA LEU A 237 -11.16 -8.49 -6.16
C LEU A 237 -11.46 -7.66 -7.42
N ILE A 238 -10.48 -6.89 -7.86
CA ILE A 238 -10.49 -6.20 -9.15
C ILE A 238 -9.63 -7.00 -10.11
N ALA A 239 -10.28 -7.68 -11.03
CA ALA A 239 -9.63 -8.62 -11.95
C ALA A 239 -8.85 -7.92 -13.06
N VAL A 240 -7.88 -8.62 -13.62
CA VAL A 240 -7.18 -8.23 -14.86
C VAL A 240 -8.04 -8.64 -16.05
N SER A 241 -8.18 -7.75 -17.03
CA SER A 241 -8.83 -8.12 -18.29
C SER A 241 -7.87 -8.99 -19.11
N TYR A 242 -8.27 -10.19 -19.44
CA TYR A 242 -7.48 -11.11 -20.29
C TYR A 242 -7.34 -10.64 -21.75
N THR A 243 -7.83 -9.46 -22.12
CA THR A 243 -7.80 -8.93 -23.49
C THR A 243 -6.43 -8.40 -23.94
N HIS A 244 -5.39 -8.46 -23.12
CA HIS A 244 -4.05 -7.99 -23.49
C HIS A 244 -2.96 -9.09 -23.58
N LEU A 245 -3.35 -10.36 -23.60
CA LEU A 245 -2.46 -11.47 -23.92
C LEU A 245 -2.62 -11.86 -25.41
N ARG A 246 -2.23 -10.96 -26.32
CA ARG A 246 -1.89 -11.29 -27.71
C ARG A 246 -0.62 -10.56 -28.11
#